data_62e87d22452863f4b9d785cf071f4a91
#
_entry.id   62e87d22452863f4b9d785cf071f4a91
#
_cell.length_a   1.000
_cell.length_b   1.000
_cell.length_c   1.000
_cell.angle_alpha   90.00
_cell.angle_beta   90.00
_cell.angle_gamma   90.00
#
_symmetry.space_group_name_H-M   'P 1'
#
loop_
_entity.id
_entity.type
_entity.pdbx_description
1 polymer ?
#
loop_
_entity_poly.entity_id
_entity_poly.type
_entity_poly.pdbx_seq_one_letter_code
_entity_poly.pdbx_strand_id
1 'polypeptide(L)' 'MFIELTEVITAGITAGHKRQISINTNRIISFAPVESGEGTTIEVKRGNIRVKETYEEIKELIA' A
#
# COMPACT_ATOMS: atom_id res chain seq x y z
N MET A 1 10.24 8.49 -8.69
CA MET A 1 9.72 9.20 -7.50
C MET A 1 9.38 8.18 -6.41
N PHE A 2 9.72 8.50 -5.17
CA PHE A 2 9.37 7.66 -4.03
C PHE A 2 8.26 8.32 -3.23
N ILE A 3 7.32 7.51 -2.75
CA ILE A 3 6.29 7.97 -1.83
C ILE A 3 6.37 7.14 -0.55
N GLU A 4 5.98 7.73 0.57
CA GLU A 4 5.98 7.04 1.84
C GLU A 4 4.58 6.58 2.19
N LEU A 5 4.46 5.30 2.52
CA LEU A 5 3.20 4.69 2.86
C LEU A 5 3.36 3.86 4.13
N THR A 6 2.24 3.50 4.73
CA THR A 6 2.21 2.68 5.92
C THR A 6 1.74 1.30 5.54
N GLU A 7 2.65 0.34 5.51
CA GLU A 7 2.31 -1.05 5.19
C GLU A 7 1.63 -1.70 6.38
N VAL A 8 0.57 -2.46 6.09
CA VAL A 8 -0.12 -3.26 7.10
C VAL A 8 0.25 -4.72 6.86
N ILE A 9 0.84 -5.35 7.87
CA ILE A 9 1.23 -6.75 7.76
C ILE A 9 -0.03 -7.60 7.91
N THR A 10 -0.29 -8.47 6.94
CA THR A 10 -1.55 -9.20 6.85
C THR A 10 -1.46 -10.66 7.23
N ALA A 11 -0.26 -11.18 7.52
CA ALA A 11 -0.08 -12.60 7.82
C ALA A 11 1.02 -12.79 8.85
N GLY A 12 1.02 -13.96 9.50
CA GLY A 12 2.04 -14.32 10.47
C GLY A 12 1.73 -13.79 11.86
N ILE A 13 2.68 -13.98 12.79
CA ILE A 13 2.50 -13.57 14.17
C ILE A 13 2.49 -12.05 14.35
N THR A 14 2.95 -11.31 13.34
CA THR A 14 2.95 -9.86 13.34
C THR A 14 1.77 -9.26 12.58
N ALA A 15 0.78 -10.08 12.21
CA ALA A 15 -0.40 -9.60 11.50
C ALA A 15 -1.06 -8.45 12.25
N GLY A 16 -1.41 -7.39 11.52
CA GLY A 16 -1.99 -6.20 12.11
C GLY A 16 -0.98 -5.12 12.46
N HIS A 17 0.30 -5.47 12.54
CA HIS A 17 1.34 -4.48 12.76
C HIS A 17 1.53 -3.61 11.52
N LYS A 18 1.97 -2.38 11.74
CA LYS A 18 2.19 -1.42 10.66
C LYS A 18 3.64 -0.99 10.65
N ARG A 19 4.16 -0.72 9.46
CA ARG A 19 5.49 -0.15 9.32
C ARG A 19 5.53 0.84 8.17
N GLN A 20 6.37 1.86 8.31
CA GLN A 20 6.53 2.84 7.25
C GLN A 20 7.45 2.30 6.16
N ILE A 21 7.04 2.49 4.92
CA ILE A 21 7.83 2.06 3.77
C ILE A 21 7.92 3.20 2.77
N SER A 22 9.00 3.18 1.98
CA SER A 22 9.14 4.07 0.82
C SER A 22 9.06 3.19 -0.43
N ILE A 23 8.16 3.53 -1.33
CA ILE A 23 7.99 2.75 -2.54
C ILE A 23 8.23 3.65 -3.76
N ASN A 24 8.96 3.12 -4.72
CA ASN A 24 9.16 3.81 -5.98
C ASN A 24 7.89 3.68 -6.82
N THR A 25 7.30 4.81 -7.20
CA THR A 25 6.05 4.79 -7.96
C THR A 25 6.17 4.08 -9.29
N ASN A 26 7.38 4.00 -9.85
CA ASN A 26 7.62 3.25 -11.09
C ASN A 26 7.46 1.74 -10.92
N ARG A 27 7.42 1.25 -9.69
CA ARG A 27 7.24 -0.17 -9.38
C ARG A 27 5.79 -0.55 -9.15
N ILE A 28 4.90 0.42 -9.12
CA ILE A 28 3.48 0.17 -8.90
C ILE A 28 2.84 -0.18 -10.24
N ILE A 29 2.24 -1.37 -10.30
CA ILE A 29 1.51 -1.80 -11.49
C ILE A 29 0.08 -1.25 -11.44
N SER A 30 -0.58 -1.42 -10.29
CA SER A 30 -1.92 -0.90 -10.09
C SER A 30 -2.18 -0.78 -8.59
N PHE A 31 -3.22 -0.08 -8.22
CA PHE A 31 -3.66 -0.04 -6.84
C PHE A 31 -5.17 0.15 -6.80
N ALA A 32 -5.79 -0.39 -5.76
CA ALA A 32 -7.24 -0.38 -5.63
C ALA A 32 -7.64 -0.35 -4.17
N PRO A 33 -8.79 0.26 -3.84
CA PRO A 33 -9.25 0.25 -2.47
C PRO A 33 -9.59 -1.16 -2.00
N VAL A 34 -9.39 -1.41 -0.70
CA VAL A 34 -9.73 -2.69 -0.10
C VAL A 34 -11.25 -2.76 0.04
N GLU A 35 -11.86 -3.84 -0.45
CA GLU A 35 -13.31 -3.97 -0.46
C GLU A 35 -13.93 -4.02 0.93
N SER A 36 -13.29 -4.69 1.86
CA SER A 36 -13.88 -4.98 3.17
C SER A 36 -13.35 -4.12 4.29
N GLY A 37 -12.63 -3.05 4.00
CA GLY A 37 -12.04 -2.24 5.04
C GLY A 37 -11.38 -0.99 4.54
N GLU A 38 -10.56 -0.42 5.40
CA GLU A 38 -9.80 0.77 5.06
C GLU A 38 -8.48 0.40 4.40
N GLY A 39 -8.00 1.32 3.57
CA GLY A 39 -6.69 1.18 2.96
C GLY A 39 -6.76 0.77 1.51
N THR A 40 -5.61 0.41 0.99
CA THR A 40 -5.42 0.17 -0.43
C THR A 40 -4.52 -1.03 -0.61
N THR A 41 -4.79 -1.83 -1.63
CA THR A 41 -3.90 -2.89 -2.06
C THR A 41 -3.13 -2.39 -3.27
N ILE A 42 -1.82 -2.47 -3.19
CA ILE A 42 -0.92 -2.04 -4.26
C ILE A 42 -0.32 -3.27 -4.91
N GLU A 43 -0.51 -3.40 -6.20
CA GLU A 43 0.07 -4.50 -6.96
C GLU A 43 1.46 -4.09 -7.46
N VAL A 44 2.45 -4.93 -7.14
CA VAL A 44 3.82 -4.79 -7.63
C VAL A 44 4.22 -6.10 -8.28
N LYS A 45 5.35 -6.11 -8.98
CA LYS A 45 5.78 -7.27 -9.74
C LYS A 45 5.83 -8.57 -8.94
N ARG A 46 6.18 -8.49 -7.66
CA ARG A 46 6.36 -9.67 -6.81
C ARG A 46 5.16 -10.02 -5.94
N GLY A 47 4.07 -9.31 -6.08
CA GLY A 47 2.89 -9.58 -5.28
C GLY A 47 2.11 -8.33 -4.95
N ASN A 48 1.45 -8.35 -3.82
CA ASN A 48 0.62 -7.24 -3.37
C ASN A 48 1.10 -6.72 -2.03
N ILE A 49 0.97 -5.41 -1.86
CA ILE A 49 1.28 -4.74 -0.60
C ILE A 49 0.00 -4.07 -0.12
N ARG A 50 -0.35 -4.32 1.14
CA ARG A 50 -1.50 -3.65 1.73
C ARG A 50 -1.02 -2.46 2.55
N VAL A 51 -1.62 -1.30 2.32
CA VAL A 51 -1.25 -0.08 3.03
C VAL A 51 -2.46 0.56 3.69
N LYS A 52 -2.20 1.36 4.72
CA LYS A 52 -3.24 2.05 5.47
C LYS A 52 -3.85 3.20 4.69
N GLU A 53 -3.06 3.87 3.88
CA GLU A 53 -3.49 5.04 3.13
C GLU A 53 -4.65 4.70 2.19
N THR A 54 -5.57 5.64 2.04
CA THR A 54 -6.73 5.42 1.18
C THR A 54 -6.34 5.56 -0.29
N TYR A 55 -7.19 5.03 -1.15
CA TYR A 55 -7.02 5.15 -2.59
C TYR A 55 -6.86 6.61 -3.00
N GLU A 56 -7.68 7.50 -2.43
CA GLU A 56 -7.62 8.92 -2.76
C GLU A 56 -6.31 9.55 -2.31
N GLU A 57 -5.83 9.17 -1.11
CA GLU A 57 -4.56 9.68 -0.62
C GLU A 57 -3.39 9.28 -1.51
N ILE A 58 -3.39 8.03 -1.99
CA ILE A 58 -2.34 7.55 -2.88
C ILE A 58 -2.38 8.30 -4.21
N LYS A 59 -3.57 8.54 -4.74
CA LYS A 59 -3.70 9.30 -5.98
C LYS A 59 -3.10 10.70 -5.83
N GLU A 60 -3.32 11.34 -4.70
CA GLU A 60 -2.74 12.66 -4.45
C GLU A 60 -1.22 12.62 -4.36
N LEU A 61 -0.68 11.58 -3.70
CA LEU A 61 0.76 11.46 -3.56
C LEU A 61 1.47 11.24 -4.90
N ILE A 62 0.81 10.57 -5.84
CA ILE A 62 1.39 10.25 -7.14
C ILE A 62 1.18 11.39 -8.13
N ALA A 63 0.18 12.17 -7.94
CA ALA A 63 -0.20 13.24 -8.88
C ALA A 63 0.88 14.33 -9.00
#